data_008bc7dc7310be76ab7c8bbd02f5cfc1
#
_entry.id   008bc7dc7310be76ab7c8bbd02f5cfc1
#
_cell.length_a   1.000
_cell.length_b   1.000
_cell.length_c   1.000
_cell.angle_alpha   90.00
_cell.angle_beta   90.00
_cell.angle_gamma   90.00
#
_symmetry.space_group_name_H-M   'P 1'
#
loop_
_entity.id
_entity.type
_entity.pdbx_description
1 polymer ?
#
loop_
_entity_poly.entity_id
_entity_poly.type
_entity_poly.pdbx_seq_one_letter_code
_entity_poly.pdbx_strand_id
1 'polypeptide(L)'
;MLALTYLSYEYPTLSLQDTIQKGLKILHQSKQESLAVLDGKTWIGNVSERMLAQALHPDGKIDQLRENLSHYSLESEEDLFASLPWFEASGYSILPVTNEEGKFQGYLEAKMVAGVLMNNGFNATNGGIIYIPFHSQRDSFSFIARLIEENNGLITRSLMIQNPKDPLGLPELILQIQTEQFSAIVQSLERHNIHIEKAFHFGKNEKVDTARFDLLLKYLNP
;
A
#
# COMPACT_ATOMS: atom_id res chain seq x y z
N MET A 1 -12.90 -0.44 -6.03
CA MET A 1 -13.42 0.62 -5.10
C MET A 1 -13.12 1.96 -5.74
N LEU A 2 -14.15 2.81 -5.92
CA LEU A 2 -13.93 4.09 -6.61
C LEU A 2 -13.20 5.10 -5.72
N ALA A 3 -12.22 5.80 -6.29
CA ALA A 3 -11.47 6.86 -5.61
C ALA A 3 -12.41 7.95 -5.05
N LEU A 4 -13.46 8.28 -5.78
CA LEU A 4 -14.49 9.25 -5.37
C LEU A 4 -15.06 9.00 -3.96
N THR A 5 -15.13 7.74 -3.51
CA THR A 5 -15.70 7.37 -2.20
C THR A 5 -14.81 7.78 -1.02
N TYR A 6 -13.52 8.10 -1.28
CA TYR A 6 -12.49 8.29 -0.25
C TYR A 6 -11.86 9.69 -0.29
N LEU A 7 -12.55 10.67 -0.86
CA LEU A 7 -12.04 12.02 -0.99
C LEU A 7 -11.96 12.75 0.35
N SER A 8 -10.87 13.47 0.54
CA SER A 8 -10.67 14.45 1.60
C SER A 8 -10.83 15.86 1.03
N TYR A 9 -11.47 16.73 1.81
CA TYR A 9 -11.67 18.16 1.50
C TYR A 9 -10.94 19.06 2.51
N GLU A 10 -10.10 18.49 3.34
CA GLU A 10 -9.41 19.20 4.43
C GLU A 10 -8.25 20.06 3.93
N TYR A 11 -7.73 19.78 2.74
CA TYR A 11 -6.55 20.45 2.21
C TYR A 11 -6.93 21.58 1.25
N PRO A 12 -6.22 22.72 1.33
CA PRO A 12 -6.45 23.85 0.45
C PRO A 12 -5.97 23.55 -0.98
N THR A 13 -6.49 24.33 -1.91
CA THR A 13 -5.99 24.42 -3.28
C THR A 13 -5.38 25.79 -3.51
N LEU A 14 -4.58 25.93 -4.54
CA LEU A 14 -3.99 27.18 -4.99
C LEU A 14 -4.60 27.59 -6.32
N SER A 15 -4.67 28.89 -6.57
CA SER A 15 -5.06 29.45 -7.88
C SER A 15 -3.82 29.84 -8.67
N LEU A 16 -3.89 29.78 -10.00
CA LEU A 16 -2.87 30.35 -10.87
C LEU A 16 -2.61 31.84 -10.57
N GLN A 17 -3.60 32.58 -10.05
CA GLN A 17 -3.49 33.99 -9.72
C GLN A 17 -2.88 34.27 -8.34
N ASP A 18 -2.70 33.25 -7.52
CA ASP A 18 -2.02 33.36 -6.22
C ASP A 18 -0.53 33.69 -6.42
N THR A 19 0.04 34.46 -5.49
CA THR A 19 1.48 34.71 -5.50
C THR A 19 2.25 33.50 -5.01
N ILE A 20 3.49 33.35 -5.48
CA ILE A 20 4.41 32.30 -5.05
C ILE A 20 4.59 32.31 -3.54
N GLN A 21 4.74 33.52 -2.94
CA GLN A 21 4.85 33.68 -1.49
C GLN A 21 3.61 33.18 -0.75
N LYS A 22 2.40 33.48 -1.27
CA LYS A 22 1.15 32.95 -0.71
C LYS A 22 1.10 31.43 -0.78
N GLY A 23 1.51 30.85 -1.93
CA GLY A 23 1.59 29.41 -2.13
C GLY A 23 2.50 28.73 -1.10
N LEU A 24 3.71 29.26 -0.89
CA LEU A 24 4.65 28.76 0.14
C LEU A 24 4.04 28.78 1.54
N LYS A 25 3.41 29.90 1.90
CA LYS A 25 2.74 30.03 3.21
C LYS A 25 1.66 28.98 3.39
N ILE A 26 0.83 28.74 2.38
CA ILE A 26 -0.27 27.76 2.44
C ILE A 26 0.30 26.32 2.53
N LEU A 27 1.34 25.99 1.75
CA LEU A 27 2.01 24.69 1.83
C LEU A 27 2.57 24.43 3.23
N HIS A 28 3.28 25.40 3.82
CA HIS A 28 3.82 25.27 5.18
C HIS A 28 2.71 25.09 6.23
N GLN A 29 1.61 25.84 6.11
CA GLN A 29 0.48 25.75 7.04
C GLN A 29 -0.25 24.40 6.93
N SER A 30 -0.42 23.89 5.72
CA SER A 30 -1.07 22.59 5.48
C SER A 30 -0.18 21.40 5.75
N LYS A 31 1.15 21.61 5.89
CA LYS A 31 2.16 20.55 6.08
C LYS A 31 2.12 19.50 4.97
N GLN A 32 1.84 19.93 3.75
CA GLN A 32 1.81 19.08 2.58
C GLN A 32 3.03 19.35 1.69
N GLU A 33 3.50 18.30 1.01
CA GLU A 33 4.62 18.40 0.06
C GLU A 33 4.21 19.09 -1.24
N SER A 34 2.92 18.99 -1.57
CA SER A 34 2.36 19.50 -2.82
C SER A 34 0.89 19.86 -2.66
N LEU A 35 0.42 20.83 -3.43
CA LEU A 35 -0.99 21.21 -3.52
C LEU A 35 -1.44 21.38 -4.98
N ALA A 36 -2.71 21.09 -5.23
CA ALA A 36 -3.33 21.30 -6.52
C ALA A 36 -3.42 22.80 -6.85
N VAL A 37 -3.12 23.12 -8.08
CA VAL A 37 -3.29 24.47 -8.68
C VAL A 37 -4.48 24.42 -9.62
N LEU A 38 -5.42 25.34 -9.41
CA LEU A 38 -6.65 25.40 -10.17
C LEU A 38 -6.74 26.69 -11.00
N ASP A 39 -7.42 26.58 -12.16
CA ASP A 39 -7.97 27.70 -12.91
C ASP A 39 -9.51 27.61 -12.84
N GLY A 40 -10.11 28.43 -11.99
CA GLY A 40 -11.51 28.26 -11.60
C GLY A 40 -11.73 26.95 -10.85
N LYS A 41 -12.38 25.97 -11.48
CA LYS A 41 -12.57 24.61 -10.95
C LYS A 41 -11.72 23.55 -11.65
N THR A 42 -11.04 23.93 -12.74
CA THR A 42 -10.22 23.03 -13.54
C THR A 42 -8.86 22.86 -12.88
N TRP A 43 -8.46 21.63 -12.66
CA TRP A 43 -7.13 21.31 -12.19
C TRP A 43 -6.11 21.53 -13.33
N ILE A 44 -5.02 22.24 -13.02
CA ILE A 44 -3.98 22.57 -13.99
C ILE A 44 -2.71 21.75 -13.74
N GLY A 45 -2.48 21.37 -12.49
CA GLY A 45 -1.31 20.60 -12.07
C GLY A 45 -1.09 20.76 -10.57
N ASN A 46 0.05 20.28 -10.08
CA ASN A 46 0.44 20.38 -8.68
C ASN A 46 1.71 21.22 -8.56
N VAL A 47 1.79 22.01 -7.51
CA VAL A 47 2.98 22.75 -7.15
C VAL A 47 3.54 22.24 -5.84
N SER A 48 4.85 22.00 -5.79
CA SER A 48 5.57 21.60 -4.57
C SER A 48 6.27 22.78 -3.91
N GLU A 49 6.61 22.62 -2.63
CA GLU A 49 7.42 23.62 -1.90
C GLU A 49 8.74 23.88 -2.61
N ARG A 50 9.43 22.85 -3.07
CA ARG A 50 10.68 22.98 -3.81
C ARG A 50 10.53 23.84 -5.06
N MET A 51 9.45 23.65 -5.80
CA MET A 51 9.17 24.38 -7.03
C MET A 51 8.95 25.88 -6.75
N LEU A 52 8.17 26.21 -5.71
CA LEU A 52 7.95 27.59 -5.31
C LEU A 52 9.21 28.24 -4.72
N ALA A 53 9.99 27.50 -3.95
CA ALA A 53 11.22 28.02 -3.35
C ALA A 53 12.33 28.33 -4.38
N GLN A 54 12.32 27.65 -5.52
CA GLN A 54 13.26 27.88 -6.63
C GLN A 54 12.82 28.97 -7.59
N ALA A 55 11.62 29.54 -7.42
CA ALA A 55 11.12 30.60 -8.29
C ALA A 55 11.93 31.88 -8.12
N LEU A 56 12.29 32.51 -9.25
CA LEU A 56 13.13 33.71 -9.29
C LEU A 56 12.45 34.95 -8.68
N HIS A 57 11.13 35.00 -8.70
CA HIS A 57 10.33 36.12 -8.24
C HIS A 57 9.27 35.69 -7.22
N PRO A 58 9.53 35.81 -5.91
CA PRO A 58 8.59 35.41 -4.86
C PRO A 58 7.21 36.11 -4.93
N ASP A 59 7.17 37.35 -5.41
CA ASP A 59 5.94 38.12 -5.61
C ASP A 59 5.25 37.80 -6.95
N GLY A 60 5.87 36.98 -7.80
CA GLY A 60 5.28 36.52 -9.05
C GLY A 60 4.08 35.61 -8.82
N LYS A 61 3.26 35.44 -9.85
CA LYS A 61 2.11 34.53 -9.80
C LYS A 61 2.51 33.10 -10.08
N ILE A 62 1.78 32.14 -9.53
CA ILE A 62 1.94 30.70 -9.78
C ILE A 62 1.77 30.40 -11.28
N ASP A 63 0.98 31.19 -12.02
CA ASP A 63 0.82 31.03 -13.46
C ASP A 63 2.17 31.06 -14.24
N GLN A 64 3.18 31.74 -13.72
CA GLN A 64 4.53 31.76 -14.32
C GLN A 64 5.21 30.39 -14.26
N LEU A 65 4.73 29.49 -13.40
CA LEU A 65 5.23 28.13 -13.22
C LEU A 65 4.37 27.08 -13.94
N ARG A 66 3.38 27.51 -14.75
CA ARG A 66 2.38 26.61 -15.36
C ARG A 66 3.01 25.42 -16.09
N GLU A 67 4.06 25.64 -16.87
CA GLU A 67 4.74 24.59 -17.64
C GLU A 67 5.59 23.64 -16.77
N ASN A 68 5.88 24.05 -15.53
CA ASN A 68 6.67 23.26 -14.59
C ASN A 68 5.82 22.47 -13.61
N LEU A 69 4.51 22.69 -13.57
CA LEU A 69 3.60 21.99 -12.65
C LEU A 69 3.67 20.49 -12.89
N SER A 70 3.66 19.69 -11.83
CA SER A 70 3.58 18.24 -11.95
C SER A 70 2.15 17.77 -12.22
N HIS A 71 1.98 16.68 -12.96
CA HIS A 71 0.66 16.21 -13.41
C HIS A 71 0.31 14.84 -12.81
N TYR A 72 0.48 14.71 -11.49
CA TYR A 72 0.05 13.52 -10.75
C TYR A 72 -1.37 13.73 -10.23
N SER A 73 -2.33 13.01 -10.78
CA SER A 73 -3.73 13.02 -10.37
C SER A 73 -4.36 11.64 -10.61
N LEU A 74 -5.51 11.40 -10.04
CA LEU A 74 -6.33 10.23 -10.27
C LEU A 74 -7.70 10.67 -10.78
N GLU A 75 -8.30 9.91 -11.69
CA GLU A 75 -9.69 10.16 -12.07
C GLU A 75 -10.65 9.61 -11.00
N SER A 76 -11.76 10.32 -10.79
CA SER A 76 -12.70 10.02 -9.71
C SER A 76 -13.36 8.63 -9.80
N GLU A 77 -13.49 8.11 -11.03
CA GLU A 77 -14.06 6.79 -11.31
C GLU A 77 -13.04 5.66 -11.40
N GLU A 78 -11.75 5.98 -11.27
CA GLU A 78 -10.71 4.95 -11.20
C GLU A 78 -10.75 4.16 -9.88
N ASP A 79 -10.21 2.95 -9.93
CA ASP A 79 -10.07 2.14 -8.72
C ASP A 79 -9.10 2.79 -7.73
N LEU A 80 -9.45 2.75 -6.45
CA LEU A 80 -8.66 3.33 -5.37
C LEU A 80 -7.18 2.89 -5.41
N PHE A 81 -6.92 1.63 -5.72
CA PHE A 81 -5.56 1.10 -5.74
C PHE A 81 -4.75 1.49 -6.98
N ALA A 82 -5.40 2.03 -8.02
CA ALA A 82 -4.69 2.65 -9.15
C ALA A 82 -3.90 3.89 -8.73
N SER A 83 -4.19 4.46 -7.54
CA SER A 83 -3.42 5.57 -6.97
C SER A 83 -2.03 5.18 -6.45
N LEU A 84 -1.78 3.89 -6.11
CA LEU A 84 -0.54 3.46 -5.47
C LEU A 84 0.72 3.80 -6.28
N PRO A 85 0.80 3.52 -7.60
CA PRO A 85 1.94 3.93 -8.41
C PRO A 85 2.16 5.46 -8.45
N TRP A 86 1.08 6.23 -8.38
CA TRP A 86 1.16 7.70 -8.40
C TRP A 86 1.69 8.25 -7.07
N PHE A 87 1.32 7.67 -5.93
CA PHE A 87 1.92 8.01 -4.64
C PHE A 87 3.41 7.68 -4.60
N GLU A 88 3.81 6.53 -5.12
CA GLU A 88 5.22 6.13 -5.20
C GLU A 88 6.01 7.08 -6.11
N ALA A 89 5.52 7.33 -7.32
CA ALA A 89 6.21 8.15 -8.32
C ALA A 89 6.33 9.63 -7.91
N SER A 90 5.30 10.17 -7.26
CA SER A 90 5.27 11.57 -6.82
C SER A 90 6.02 11.80 -5.51
N GLY A 91 6.00 10.83 -4.61
CA GLY A 91 6.43 10.97 -3.22
C GLY A 91 5.51 11.87 -2.38
N TYR A 92 4.30 12.18 -2.87
CA TYR A 92 3.34 13.04 -2.17
C TYR A 92 2.45 12.22 -1.22
N SER A 93 2.01 12.84 -0.14
CA SER A 93 1.07 12.23 0.81
C SER A 93 -0.39 12.40 0.40
N ILE A 94 -0.67 13.33 -0.50
CA ILE A 94 -1.99 13.58 -1.08
C ILE A 94 -1.90 13.72 -2.61
N LEU A 95 -2.92 13.21 -3.31
CA LEU A 95 -3.08 13.38 -4.76
C LEU A 95 -4.42 14.04 -5.07
N PRO A 96 -4.47 15.02 -5.97
CA PRO A 96 -5.73 15.56 -6.45
C PRO A 96 -6.49 14.50 -7.25
N VAL A 97 -7.80 14.52 -7.08
CA VAL A 97 -8.72 13.69 -7.86
C VAL A 97 -9.55 14.62 -8.75
N THR A 98 -9.66 14.25 -10.03
CA THR A 98 -10.40 15.01 -11.04
C THR A 98 -11.53 14.17 -11.64
N ASN A 99 -12.54 14.81 -12.18
CA ASN A 99 -13.51 14.12 -13.02
C ASN A 99 -13.03 14.07 -14.49
N GLU A 100 -13.81 13.42 -15.36
CA GLU A 100 -13.54 13.30 -16.81
C GLU A 100 -13.37 14.67 -17.52
N GLU A 101 -13.95 15.75 -16.97
CA GLU A 101 -13.82 17.11 -17.50
C GLU A 101 -12.55 17.82 -16.97
N GLY A 102 -11.71 17.15 -16.18
CA GLY A 102 -10.52 17.72 -15.53
C GLY A 102 -10.84 18.66 -14.35
N LYS A 103 -12.08 18.65 -13.84
CA LYS A 103 -12.46 19.46 -12.68
C LYS A 103 -12.03 18.78 -11.39
N PHE A 104 -11.41 19.55 -10.52
CA PHE A 104 -10.98 19.09 -9.20
C PHE A 104 -12.19 18.66 -8.36
N GLN A 105 -12.09 17.46 -7.76
CA GLN A 105 -13.12 16.85 -6.93
C GLN A 105 -12.74 16.82 -5.45
N GLY A 106 -11.47 16.79 -5.13
CA GLY A 106 -10.93 16.65 -3.78
C GLY A 106 -9.55 16.01 -3.80
N TYR A 107 -9.06 15.63 -2.66
CA TYR A 107 -7.79 14.91 -2.53
C TYR A 107 -8.00 13.48 -2.07
N LEU A 108 -7.18 12.57 -2.58
CA LEU A 108 -6.98 11.23 -2.03
C LEU A 108 -5.73 11.25 -1.15
N GLU A 109 -5.82 10.66 0.05
CA GLU A 109 -4.70 10.58 0.98
C GLU A 109 -4.04 9.19 0.95
N ALA A 110 -2.71 9.12 0.86
CA ALA A 110 -1.97 7.86 0.92
C ALA A 110 -2.28 7.06 2.19
N LYS A 111 -2.43 7.75 3.34
CA LYS A 111 -2.80 7.11 4.61
C LYS A 111 -4.18 6.46 4.56
N MET A 112 -5.13 7.04 3.81
CA MET A 112 -6.48 6.47 3.62
C MET A 112 -6.40 5.18 2.81
N VAL A 113 -5.65 5.19 1.70
CA VAL A 113 -5.45 4.00 0.86
C VAL A 113 -4.76 2.89 1.66
N ALA A 114 -3.71 3.23 2.41
CA ALA A 114 -3.05 2.30 3.32
C ALA A 114 -4.02 1.76 4.38
N GLY A 115 -4.87 2.62 4.95
CA GLY A 115 -5.90 2.23 5.91
C GLY A 115 -6.89 1.21 5.35
N VAL A 116 -7.34 1.40 4.11
CA VAL A 116 -8.22 0.44 3.41
C VAL A 116 -7.52 -0.91 3.23
N LEU A 117 -6.24 -0.92 2.84
CA LEU A 117 -5.43 -2.13 2.75
C LEU A 117 -5.27 -2.82 4.12
N MET A 118 -5.02 -2.06 5.17
CA MET A 118 -4.77 -2.57 6.52
C MET A 118 -6.05 -3.08 7.18
N ASN A 119 -7.16 -2.35 7.09
CA ASN A 119 -8.41 -2.69 7.79
C ASN A 119 -9.12 -3.91 7.19
N ASN A 120 -8.89 -4.21 5.93
CA ASN A 120 -9.53 -5.32 5.24
C ASN A 120 -8.73 -6.63 5.36
N GLY A 121 -8.31 -7.03 6.58
CA GLY A 121 -7.81 -8.39 6.82
C GLY A 121 -6.47 -8.52 7.57
N PHE A 122 -5.80 -7.43 8.01
CA PHE A 122 -4.62 -7.59 8.91
C PHE A 122 -5.01 -7.91 10.36
N ASN A 123 -6.29 -7.83 10.70
CA ASN A 123 -6.81 -8.06 12.05
C ASN A 123 -7.24 -9.54 12.31
N ALA A 124 -6.61 -10.51 11.62
CA ALA A 124 -6.87 -11.91 11.94
C ALA A 124 -6.34 -12.23 13.34
N THR A 125 -7.23 -12.63 14.23
CA THR A 125 -6.90 -13.03 15.62
C THR A 125 -6.46 -14.46 15.72
N ASN A 126 -6.74 -15.29 14.70
CA ASN A 126 -6.39 -16.69 14.58
C ASN A 126 -5.83 -17.02 13.20
N GLY A 127 -5.02 -18.09 13.12
CA GLY A 127 -4.34 -18.49 11.89
C GLY A 127 -2.90 -17.99 11.82
N GLY A 128 -2.47 -17.53 10.64
CA GLY A 128 -1.08 -17.09 10.47
C GLY A 128 -0.74 -16.60 9.09
N ILE A 129 0.55 -16.34 8.88
CA ILE A 129 1.11 -15.96 7.59
C ILE A 129 2.16 -16.98 7.18
N ILE A 130 2.13 -17.42 5.94
CA ILE A 130 3.17 -18.28 5.34
C ILE A 130 3.84 -17.56 4.16
N TYR A 131 5.13 -17.84 4.00
CA TYR A 131 5.97 -17.36 2.92
C TYR A 131 6.44 -18.55 2.10
N ILE A 132 6.14 -18.53 0.80
CA ILE A 132 6.44 -19.63 -0.12
C ILE A 132 7.25 -19.05 -1.27
N PRO A 133 8.54 -19.47 -1.47
CA PRO A 133 9.26 -19.15 -2.71
C PRO A 133 8.48 -19.74 -3.90
N PHE A 134 7.98 -18.90 -4.78
CA PHE A 134 7.01 -19.30 -5.80
C PHE A 134 7.61 -19.34 -7.20
N HIS A 135 7.57 -20.50 -7.83
CA HIS A 135 8.05 -20.71 -9.18
C HIS A 135 6.85 -20.88 -10.13
N SER A 136 6.51 -19.83 -10.88
CA SER A 136 5.29 -19.76 -11.70
C SER A 136 5.08 -20.89 -12.71
N GLN A 137 6.15 -21.55 -13.17
CA GLN A 137 6.06 -22.68 -14.11
C GLN A 137 5.88 -24.04 -13.40
N ARG A 138 6.25 -24.13 -12.12
CA ARG A 138 6.22 -25.37 -11.34
C ARG A 138 5.11 -25.39 -10.32
N ASP A 139 4.91 -24.25 -9.66
CA ASP A 139 4.00 -24.15 -8.54
C ASP A 139 2.62 -23.66 -8.99
N SER A 140 1.58 -24.26 -8.43
CA SER A 140 0.20 -23.90 -8.73
C SER A 140 -0.46 -23.23 -7.53
N PHE A 141 -0.81 -21.96 -7.68
CA PHE A 141 -1.56 -21.23 -6.64
C PHE A 141 -2.88 -21.92 -6.30
N SER A 142 -3.61 -22.41 -7.32
CA SER A 142 -4.88 -23.11 -7.10
C SER A 142 -4.71 -24.42 -6.33
N PHE A 143 -3.59 -25.12 -6.52
CA PHE A 143 -3.28 -26.32 -5.75
C PHE A 143 -2.99 -25.97 -4.27
N ILE A 144 -2.19 -24.93 -4.03
CA ILE A 144 -1.90 -24.42 -2.68
C ILE A 144 -3.19 -24.00 -1.99
N ALA A 145 -4.03 -23.22 -2.67
CA ALA A 145 -5.31 -22.74 -2.14
C ALA A 145 -6.23 -23.91 -1.76
N ARG A 146 -6.34 -24.92 -2.63
CA ARG A 146 -7.12 -26.12 -2.35
C ARG A 146 -6.64 -26.86 -1.10
N LEU A 147 -5.33 -27.05 -0.93
CA LEU A 147 -4.78 -27.71 0.26
C LEU A 147 -5.09 -26.94 1.55
N ILE A 148 -5.11 -25.61 1.48
CA ILE A 148 -5.48 -24.75 2.60
C ILE A 148 -6.97 -24.91 2.92
N GLU A 149 -7.85 -24.87 1.92
CA GLU A 149 -9.29 -25.03 2.08
C GLU A 149 -9.69 -26.41 2.60
N GLU A 150 -9.05 -27.49 2.09
CA GLU A 150 -9.26 -28.87 2.57
C GLU A 150 -8.90 -29.05 4.05
N ASN A 151 -8.05 -28.16 4.60
CA ASN A 151 -7.70 -28.13 6.01
C ASN A 151 -8.43 -27.00 6.78
N ASN A 152 -9.60 -26.59 6.33
CA ASN A 152 -10.45 -25.55 6.94
C ASN A 152 -9.72 -24.20 7.12
N GLY A 153 -8.85 -23.84 6.18
CA GLY A 153 -8.23 -22.54 6.11
C GLY A 153 -8.93 -21.63 5.11
N LEU A 154 -9.09 -20.36 5.46
CA LEU A 154 -9.54 -19.32 4.57
C LEU A 154 -8.36 -18.42 4.23
N ILE A 155 -8.00 -18.31 2.95
CA ILE A 155 -7.02 -17.33 2.50
C ILE A 155 -7.69 -15.96 2.53
N THR A 156 -7.25 -15.11 3.46
CA THR A 156 -7.77 -13.74 3.59
C THR A 156 -6.98 -12.74 2.76
N ARG A 157 -5.72 -13.08 2.42
CA ARG A 157 -4.82 -12.28 1.56
C ARG A 157 -3.82 -13.16 0.85
N SER A 158 -3.46 -12.70 -0.35
CA SER A 158 -2.33 -13.19 -1.11
C SER A 158 -1.56 -12.03 -1.69
N LEU A 159 -0.24 -12.05 -1.53
CA LEU A 159 0.66 -11.06 -2.13
C LEU A 159 1.79 -11.82 -2.81
N MET A 160 2.18 -11.36 -4.00
CA MET A 160 3.40 -11.82 -4.67
C MET A 160 4.41 -10.68 -4.58
N ILE A 161 5.53 -10.91 -3.90
CA ILE A 161 6.55 -9.89 -3.65
C ILE A 161 7.87 -10.34 -4.25
N GLN A 162 8.48 -9.49 -5.07
CA GLN A 162 9.86 -9.67 -5.51
C GLN A 162 10.79 -9.07 -4.45
N ASN A 163 11.79 -9.83 -4.01
CA ASN A 163 12.77 -9.33 -3.06
C ASN A 163 13.62 -8.21 -3.73
N PRO A 164 13.59 -6.96 -3.23
CA PRO A 164 14.37 -5.87 -3.83
C PRO A 164 15.88 -6.10 -3.77
N LYS A 165 16.37 -6.94 -2.82
CA LYS A 165 17.78 -7.28 -2.68
C LYS A 165 18.21 -8.44 -3.58
N ASP A 166 17.25 -9.19 -4.12
CA ASP A 166 17.47 -10.28 -5.07
C ASP A 166 16.40 -10.24 -6.17
N PRO A 167 16.52 -9.30 -7.12
CA PRO A 167 15.53 -9.13 -8.19
C PRO A 167 15.49 -10.29 -9.19
N LEU A 168 16.49 -11.17 -9.21
CA LEU A 168 16.58 -12.34 -10.07
C LEU A 168 16.17 -13.64 -9.36
N GLY A 169 15.98 -13.57 -8.04
CA GLY A 169 15.49 -14.69 -7.23
C GLY A 169 14.03 -14.99 -7.47
N LEU A 170 13.54 -16.04 -6.85
CA LEU A 170 12.13 -16.38 -6.90
C LEU A 170 11.30 -15.34 -6.15
N PRO A 171 10.15 -14.90 -6.69
CA PRO A 171 9.22 -14.10 -5.91
C PRO A 171 8.66 -14.93 -4.74
N GLU A 172 8.32 -14.24 -3.66
CA GLU A 172 7.66 -14.84 -2.50
C GLU A 172 6.15 -14.68 -2.61
N LEU A 173 5.43 -15.80 -2.55
CA LEU A 173 4.00 -15.83 -2.32
C LEU A 173 3.74 -15.77 -0.82
N ILE A 174 3.15 -14.67 -0.37
CA ILE A 174 2.78 -14.44 1.03
C ILE A 174 1.28 -14.69 1.16
N LEU A 175 0.90 -15.65 1.99
CA LEU A 175 -0.50 -15.98 2.24
C LEU A 175 -0.83 -15.73 3.71
N GLN A 176 -1.86 -14.91 3.95
CA GLN A 176 -2.48 -14.79 5.25
C GLN A 176 -3.69 -15.73 5.31
N ILE A 177 -3.69 -16.60 6.30
CA ILE A 177 -4.67 -17.67 6.45
C ILE A 177 -5.38 -17.54 7.80
N GLN A 178 -6.69 -17.46 7.76
CA GLN A 178 -7.54 -17.53 8.94
C GLN A 178 -7.95 -18.98 9.17
N THR A 179 -7.63 -19.54 10.34
CA THR A 179 -7.91 -20.92 10.72
C THR A 179 -7.62 -21.20 12.18
N GLU A 180 -8.29 -22.18 12.77
CA GLU A 180 -7.94 -22.75 14.06
C GLU A 180 -6.83 -23.82 13.95
N GLN A 181 -6.53 -24.30 12.74
CA GLN A 181 -5.67 -25.45 12.49
C GLN A 181 -4.40 -25.08 11.67
N PHE A 182 -3.81 -23.93 11.92
CA PHE A 182 -2.69 -23.41 11.15
C PHE A 182 -1.52 -24.42 11.00
N SER A 183 -1.15 -25.10 12.08
CA SER A 183 -0.07 -26.11 12.05
C SER A 183 -0.40 -27.30 11.15
N ALA A 184 -1.68 -27.71 11.05
CA ALA A 184 -2.08 -28.79 10.15
C ALA A 184 -1.99 -28.36 8.67
N ILE A 185 -2.29 -27.10 8.38
CA ILE A 185 -2.12 -26.52 7.04
C ILE A 185 -0.65 -26.53 6.63
N VAL A 186 0.25 -26.03 7.50
CA VAL A 186 1.69 -26.03 7.25
C VAL A 186 2.17 -27.45 6.95
N GLN A 187 1.84 -28.42 7.80
CA GLN A 187 2.22 -29.83 7.58
C GLN A 187 1.62 -30.43 6.31
N SER A 188 0.39 -30.03 5.94
CA SER A 188 -0.24 -30.49 4.70
C SER A 188 0.49 -29.97 3.47
N LEU A 189 0.87 -28.71 3.45
CA LEU A 189 1.65 -28.09 2.36
C LEU A 189 3.02 -28.76 2.22
N GLU A 190 3.74 -28.96 3.33
CA GLU A 190 5.05 -29.64 3.34
C GLU A 190 4.96 -31.09 2.83
N ARG A 191 3.94 -31.86 3.22
CA ARG A 191 3.69 -33.22 2.70
C ARG A 191 3.47 -33.28 1.20
N HIS A 192 2.98 -32.18 0.61
CA HIS A 192 2.79 -32.05 -0.83
C HIS A 192 3.97 -31.38 -1.53
N ASN A 193 5.14 -31.34 -0.88
CA ASN A 193 6.39 -30.76 -1.37
C ASN A 193 6.29 -29.26 -1.69
N ILE A 194 5.38 -28.53 -1.02
CA ILE A 194 5.37 -27.07 -1.04
C ILE A 194 6.38 -26.60 -0.01
N HIS A 195 7.45 -25.95 -0.48
CA HIS A 195 8.47 -25.39 0.39
C HIS A 195 7.97 -24.14 1.08
N ILE A 196 7.93 -24.13 2.41
CA ILE A 196 7.58 -22.97 3.23
C ILE A 196 8.88 -22.41 3.80
N GLU A 197 9.22 -21.18 3.43
CA GLU A 197 10.42 -20.53 3.95
C GLU A 197 10.20 -20.03 5.39
N LYS A 198 9.02 -19.43 5.65
CA LYS A 198 8.64 -18.90 6.96
C LYS A 198 7.15 -19.13 7.22
N ALA A 199 6.82 -19.40 8.48
CA ALA A 199 5.45 -19.48 8.94
C ALA A 199 5.31 -18.77 10.29
N PHE A 200 4.39 -17.81 10.38
CA PHE A 200 4.09 -17.03 11.59
C PHE A 200 2.67 -17.35 12.04
N HIS A 201 2.52 -17.91 13.23
CA HIS A 201 1.22 -18.24 13.80
C HIS A 201 0.71 -17.14 14.71
N PHE A 202 -0.51 -16.66 14.49
CA PHE A 202 -1.17 -15.67 15.34
C PHE A 202 -1.72 -16.34 16.60
N GLY A 203 -1.61 -15.69 17.75
CA GLY A 203 -2.23 -16.11 19.01
C GLY A 203 -1.53 -17.25 19.78
N LYS A 204 -0.48 -17.88 19.24
CA LYS A 204 0.38 -18.75 20.05
C LYS A 204 1.54 -17.96 20.64
N ASN A 205 1.62 -17.93 21.97
CA ASN A 205 2.83 -17.48 22.66
C ASN A 205 3.98 -18.42 22.28
N GLU A 206 5.01 -17.91 21.60
CA GLU A 206 6.25 -18.64 21.24
C GLU A 206 6.91 -19.38 22.44
N LYS A 207 6.61 -18.93 23.67
CA LYS A 207 7.09 -19.56 24.92
C LYS A 207 6.59 -20.98 25.16
N VAL A 208 5.48 -21.39 24.54
CA VAL A 208 4.93 -22.75 24.75
C VAL A 208 5.59 -23.77 23.83
N ASP A 209 5.99 -23.37 22.64
CA ASP A 209 6.65 -24.30 21.69
C ASP A 209 8.12 -24.52 22.02
N THR A 210 8.84 -23.50 22.51
CA THR A 210 10.20 -23.66 23.05
C THR A 210 10.20 -24.57 24.29
N ALA A 211 9.23 -24.46 25.20
CA ALA A 211 9.14 -25.32 26.36
C ALA A 211 8.83 -26.81 26.00
N ARG A 212 8.05 -27.05 24.93
CA ARG A 212 7.80 -28.39 24.40
C ARG A 212 9.02 -28.94 23.68
N PHE A 213 9.76 -28.11 22.96
CA PHE A 213 11.00 -28.49 22.29
C PHE A 213 12.10 -28.83 23.31
N ASP A 214 12.23 -28.02 24.36
CA ASP A 214 13.16 -28.28 25.48
C ASP A 214 12.82 -29.54 26.25
N LEU A 215 11.52 -29.87 26.40
CA LEU A 215 11.06 -31.12 26.98
C LEU A 215 11.44 -32.35 26.10
N LEU A 216 11.25 -32.22 24.77
CA LEU A 216 11.65 -33.27 23.81
C LEU A 216 13.17 -33.49 23.81
N LEU A 217 13.96 -32.42 23.85
CA LEU A 217 15.43 -32.51 23.92
C LEU A 217 15.89 -33.17 25.23
N LYS A 218 15.21 -32.94 26.36
CA LYS A 218 15.47 -33.61 27.62
C LYS A 218 15.13 -35.12 27.60
N TYR A 219 14.15 -35.54 26.80
CA TYR A 219 13.81 -36.95 26.62
C TYR A 219 14.74 -37.67 25.64
N LEU A 220 15.37 -36.94 24.71
CA LEU A 220 16.29 -37.53 23.73
C LEU A 220 17.75 -37.57 24.19
N ASN A 221 18.11 -36.87 25.26
CA ASN A 221 19.42 -36.91 25.94
C ASN A 221 19.22 -37.14 27.44
N PRO A 222 19.02 -38.44 27.89
CA PRO A 222 18.91 -38.78 29.29
C PRO A 222 20.22 -38.61 30.05
#